data_6dec3d62427bcbfd06c30ac405fda622
#
_entry.id   6dec3d62427bcbfd06c30ac405fda622
#
_cell.length_a   1.000
_cell.length_b   1.000
_cell.length_c   1.000
_cell.angle_alpha   90.00
_cell.angle_beta   90.00
_cell.angle_gamma   90.00
#
_symmetry.space_group_name_H-M   'P 1'
#
loop_
_entity.id
_entity.type
_entity.pdbx_description
1 polymer ?
#
loop_
_entity_poly.entity_id
_entity_poly.type
_entity_poly.pdbx_seq_one_letter_code
_entity_poly.pdbx_strand_id
1 'polypeptide(L)'
;MIFFLSFRIIFKIINTVGDKYYSSLFYISMFFQNVLFGKNIKVKYKNPSLWHQYGGAGHITIGNNVTFISYGDHSYNCRCKIMVEKDANLTIGNNTGFNGVLIYCQESITVGDNVNVGGGTRIFDTDHHPIDWQERRLNKRDKIKHAPIVIEDDVFIGAGCYIMKGVTIGEKSIVAAGSVVTKSIPKMEIWGGNPARFIKKL
;
A
#
# COMPACT_ATOMS: atom_id res chain seq x y z
N MET A 1 1.06 -39.19 -15.25
CA MET A 1 0.35 -37.98 -15.76
C MET A 1 -0.91 -37.64 -14.99
N ILE A 2 -1.73 -38.60 -14.57
CA ILE A 2 -2.97 -38.39 -13.82
C ILE A 2 -2.72 -37.84 -12.39
N PHE A 3 -1.66 -38.29 -11.71
CA PHE A 3 -1.33 -37.87 -10.35
C PHE A 3 -0.91 -36.38 -10.26
N PHE A 4 -0.25 -35.83 -11.28
CA PHE A 4 0.15 -34.42 -11.33
C PHE A 4 -1.04 -33.47 -11.62
N LEU A 5 -2.04 -33.98 -12.36
CA LEU A 5 -3.24 -33.20 -12.67
C LEU A 5 -4.13 -33.05 -11.41
N SER A 6 -4.26 -34.09 -10.60
CA SER A 6 -5.01 -34.07 -9.34
C SER A 6 -4.37 -33.12 -8.32
N PHE A 7 -3.03 -33.09 -8.22
CA PHE A 7 -2.32 -32.20 -7.30
C PHE A 7 -2.50 -30.71 -7.67
N ARG A 8 -2.47 -30.37 -8.98
CA ARG A 8 -2.74 -29.01 -9.45
C ARG A 8 -4.17 -28.57 -9.18
N ILE A 9 -5.14 -29.45 -9.34
CA ILE A 9 -6.56 -29.17 -9.06
C ILE A 9 -6.77 -28.97 -7.56
N ILE A 10 -6.23 -29.85 -6.72
CA ILE A 10 -6.31 -29.75 -5.26
C ILE A 10 -5.65 -28.46 -4.79
N PHE A 11 -4.45 -28.12 -5.27
CA PHE A 11 -3.74 -26.88 -4.94
C PHE A 11 -4.52 -25.63 -5.36
N LYS A 12 -5.17 -25.65 -6.53
CA LYS A 12 -6.03 -24.57 -6.99
C LYS A 12 -7.28 -24.41 -6.11
N ILE A 13 -7.90 -25.53 -5.69
CA ILE A 13 -9.05 -25.50 -4.78
C ILE A 13 -8.65 -24.96 -3.41
N ILE A 14 -7.53 -25.43 -2.82
CA ILE A 14 -7.03 -24.96 -1.53
C ILE A 14 -6.76 -23.46 -1.56
N ASN A 15 -6.10 -22.95 -2.61
CA ASN A 15 -5.84 -21.52 -2.75
C ASN A 15 -7.14 -20.72 -2.91
N THR A 16 -8.08 -21.18 -3.73
CA THR A 16 -9.37 -20.50 -3.93
C THR A 16 -10.19 -20.45 -2.64
N VAL A 17 -10.21 -21.52 -1.85
CA VAL A 17 -10.88 -21.56 -0.54
C VAL A 17 -10.16 -20.65 0.45
N GLY A 18 -8.81 -20.68 0.47
CA GLY A 18 -8.01 -19.82 1.31
C GLY A 18 -8.23 -18.34 0.99
N ASP A 19 -8.24 -17.95 -0.28
CA ASP A 19 -8.48 -16.57 -0.70
C ASP A 19 -9.88 -16.07 -0.28
N LYS A 20 -10.91 -16.91 -0.39
CA LYS A 20 -12.26 -16.59 0.11
C LYS A 20 -12.29 -16.44 1.63
N TYR A 21 -11.62 -17.33 2.35
CA TYR A 21 -11.51 -17.27 3.80
C TYR A 21 -10.82 -15.97 4.26
N TYR A 22 -9.65 -15.64 3.69
CA TYR A 22 -8.95 -14.42 4.04
C TYR A 22 -9.72 -13.16 3.65
N SER A 23 -10.41 -13.15 2.51
CA SER A 23 -11.26 -12.03 2.14
C SER A 23 -12.39 -11.82 3.15
N SER A 24 -13.05 -12.89 3.58
CA SER A 24 -14.13 -12.81 4.58
C SER A 24 -13.63 -12.29 5.93
N LEU A 25 -12.49 -12.78 6.42
CA LEU A 25 -11.87 -12.29 7.65
C LEU A 25 -11.48 -10.81 7.54
N PHE A 26 -11.02 -10.39 6.38
CA PHE A 26 -10.66 -9.00 6.14
C PHE A 26 -11.88 -8.09 6.16
N TYR A 27 -12.99 -8.48 5.51
CA TYR A 27 -14.27 -7.75 5.59
C TYR A 27 -14.75 -7.60 7.04
N ILE A 28 -14.70 -8.67 7.84
CA ILE A 28 -15.06 -8.64 9.25
C ILE A 28 -14.15 -7.64 10.01
N SER A 29 -12.84 -7.71 9.79
CA SER A 29 -11.87 -6.79 10.41
C SER A 29 -12.15 -5.33 10.03
N MET A 30 -12.44 -5.05 8.76
CA MET A 30 -12.76 -3.70 8.28
C MET A 30 -14.05 -3.16 8.93
N PHE A 31 -15.08 -4.00 9.03
CA PHE A 31 -16.34 -3.63 9.68
C PHE A 31 -16.15 -3.19 11.13
N PHE A 32 -15.40 -3.98 11.92
CA PHE A 32 -15.11 -3.63 13.32
C PHE A 32 -14.20 -2.41 13.49
N GLN A 33 -13.50 -2.00 12.45
CA GLN A 33 -12.61 -0.84 12.46
C GLN A 33 -13.23 0.39 11.77
N ASN A 34 -14.53 0.38 11.47
CA ASN A 34 -15.26 1.48 10.80
C ASN A 34 -14.63 1.91 9.46
N VAL A 35 -14.06 0.97 8.72
CA VAL A 35 -13.52 1.22 7.38
C VAL A 35 -14.67 1.27 6.38
N LEU A 36 -14.76 2.31 5.58
CA LEU A 36 -15.66 2.37 4.44
C LEU A 36 -15.07 1.58 3.28
N PHE A 37 -15.78 0.61 2.75
CA PHE A 37 -15.27 -0.26 1.68
C PHE A 37 -16.32 -0.60 0.63
N GLY A 38 -15.86 -0.72 -0.61
CA GLY A 38 -16.66 -1.12 -1.76
C GLY A 38 -16.85 -2.63 -1.89
N LYS A 39 -17.19 -3.06 -3.10
CA LYS A 39 -17.45 -4.46 -3.43
C LYS A 39 -16.20 -5.15 -3.98
N ASN A 40 -16.18 -6.49 -3.94
CA ASN A 40 -15.15 -7.35 -4.55
C ASN A 40 -13.73 -7.09 -4.05
N ILE A 41 -13.55 -6.81 -2.75
CA ILE A 41 -12.20 -6.74 -2.17
C ILE A 41 -11.66 -8.16 -2.05
N LYS A 42 -10.50 -8.40 -2.66
CA LYS A 42 -9.84 -9.70 -2.69
C LYS A 42 -8.59 -9.69 -1.82
N VAL A 43 -8.47 -10.65 -0.95
CA VAL A 43 -7.27 -10.87 -0.14
C VAL A 43 -6.70 -12.24 -0.48
N LYS A 44 -5.42 -12.28 -0.84
CA LYS A 44 -4.73 -13.52 -1.19
C LYS A 44 -3.64 -13.82 -0.18
N TYR A 45 -3.55 -15.09 0.21
CA TYR A 45 -2.56 -15.74 1.08
C TYR A 45 -2.63 -15.38 2.56
N LYS A 46 -2.65 -14.13 2.97
CA LYS A 46 -2.81 -13.68 4.38
C LYS A 46 -3.53 -12.35 4.45
N ASN A 47 -4.29 -12.14 5.51
CA ASN A 47 -4.94 -10.85 5.74
C ASN A 47 -3.92 -9.72 5.85
N PRO A 48 -4.19 -8.56 5.22
CA PRO A 48 -3.51 -7.32 5.56
C PRO A 48 -3.60 -7.06 7.06
N SER A 49 -2.55 -6.53 7.66
CA SER A 49 -2.61 -6.03 9.01
C SER A 49 -3.12 -4.60 8.97
N LEU A 50 -4.32 -4.38 9.49
CA LEU A 50 -4.84 -3.03 9.74
C LEU A 50 -4.46 -2.65 11.18
N TRP A 51 -3.82 -1.51 11.34
CA TRP A 51 -3.44 -1.00 12.65
C TRP A 51 -3.83 0.46 12.79
N HIS A 52 -4.53 0.75 13.86
CA HIS A 52 -4.78 2.11 14.32
C HIS A 52 -3.86 2.36 15.51
N GLN A 53 -2.93 3.29 15.39
CA GLN A 53 -1.96 3.56 16.43
C GLN A 53 -2.39 4.79 17.27
N TYR A 54 -2.34 4.65 18.60
CA TYR A 54 -2.54 5.73 19.58
C TYR A 54 -3.88 6.52 19.55
N GLY A 55 -4.91 5.93 20.13
CA GLY A 55 -6.05 6.71 20.65
C GLY A 55 -7.21 6.97 19.71
N GLY A 56 -7.35 6.22 18.64
CA GLY A 56 -8.51 6.30 17.74
C GLY A 56 -8.18 5.84 16.32
N ALA A 57 -9.23 5.53 15.57
CA ALA A 57 -9.11 5.17 14.15
C ALA A 57 -9.03 6.43 13.30
N GLY A 58 -8.09 6.47 12.36
CA GLY A 58 -8.17 7.37 11.22
C GLY A 58 -9.27 6.93 10.26
N HIS A 59 -9.51 7.72 9.24
CA HIS A 59 -10.51 7.43 8.22
C HIS A 59 -9.91 6.61 7.08
N ILE A 60 -10.50 5.45 6.81
CA ILE A 60 -10.07 4.57 5.71
C ILE A 60 -11.24 4.36 4.76
N THR A 61 -11.04 4.68 3.49
CA THR A 61 -11.98 4.40 2.41
C THR A 61 -11.32 3.53 1.35
N ILE A 62 -11.94 2.41 1.00
CA ILE A 62 -11.45 1.47 0.00
C ILE A 62 -12.52 1.28 -1.08
N GLY A 63 -12.16 1.54 -2.33
CA GLY A 63 -13.05 1.39 -3.48
C GLY A 63 -13.39 -0.05 -3.83
N ASN A 64 -13.95 -0.24 -5.02
CA ASN A 64 -14.35 -1.55 -5.53
C ASN A 64 -13.18 -2.30 -6.19
N ASN A 65 -13.25 -3.64 -6.22
CA ASN A 65 -12.29 -4.51 -6.91
C ASN A 65 -10.84 -4.34 -6.44
N VAL A 66 -10.61 -3.93 -5.20
CA VAL A 66 -9.27 -3.78 -4.64
C VAL A 66 -8.70 -5.14 -4.26
N THR A 67 -7.43 -5.36 -4.57
CA THR A 67 -6.75 -6.63 -4.29
C THR A 67 -5.54 -6.41 -3.39
N PHE A 68 -5.48 -7.12 -2.27
CA PHE A 68 -4.32 -7.21 -1.40
C PHE A 68 -3.69 -8.60 -1.50
N ILE A 69 -2.42 -8.65 -1.89
CA ILE A 69 -1.64 -9.87 -1.99
C ILE A 69 -0.57 -9.85 -0.90
N SER A 70 -0.64 -10.80 0.03
CA SER A 70 0.28 -10.90 1.17
C SER A 70 1.02 -12.22 1.10
N TYR A 71 2.20 -12.25 0.48
CA TYR A 71 3.00 -13.46 0.40
C TYR A 71 3.64 -13.81 1.74
N GLY A 72 3.67 -15.10 2.03
CA GLY A 72 4.36 -15.68 3.18
C GLY A 72 5.30 -16.82 2.75
N ASP A 73 5.85 -16.77 1.53
CA ASP A 73 6.83 -17.74 1.07
C ASP A 73 8.26 -17.30 1.39
N HIS A 74 9.20 -18.22 1.17
CA HIS A 74 10.60 -18.08 1.56
C HIS A 74 11.37 -16.95 0.84
N SER A 75 10.80 -16.37 -0.23
CA SER A 75 11.48 -15.35 -1.03
C SER A 75 11.04 -13.92 -0.70
N TYR A 76 9.80 -13.70 -0.26
CA TYR A 76 9.25 -12.39 0.09
C TYR A 76 8.25 -12.49 1.23
N ASN A 77 8.72 -12.35 2.46
CA ASN A 77 7.81 -12.29 3.62
C ASN A 77 7.16 -10.90 3.72
N CYS A 78 6.42 -10.52 2.68
CA CYS A 78 5.79 -9.21 2.56
C CYS A 78 4.27 -9.31 2.76
N ARG A 79 3.85 -9.20 4.01
CA ARG A 79 2.44 -9.00 4.34
C ARG A 79 2.08 -7.54 4.08
N CYS A 80 0.94 -7.29 3.42
CA CYS A 80 0.39 -5.95 3.37
C CYS A 80 0.11 -5.45 4.80
N LYS A 81 0.55 -4.23 5.09
CA LYS A 81 0.32 -3.55 6.37
C LYS A 81 -0.21 -2.15 6.10
N ILE A 82 -1.30 -1.81 6.74
CA ILE A 82 -1.92 -0.49 6.63
C ILE A 82 -2.01 0.06 8.06
N MET A 83 -1.36 1.18 8.28
CA MET A 83 -1.33 1.89 9.54
C MET A 83 -1.83 3.30 9.28
N VAL A 84 -2.92 3.68 9.95
CA VAL A 84 -3.54 5.01 9.81
C VAL A 84 -3.65 5.61 11.19
N GLU A 85 -3.00 6.74 11.41
CA GLU A 85 -3.05 7.43 12.70
C GLU A 85 -4.40 8.13 12.91
N LYS A 86 -4.65 8.55 14.15
CA LYS A 86 -5.85 9.31 14.50
C LYS A 86 -5.99 10.54 13.63
N ASP A 87 -7.20 10.79 13.16
CA ASP A 87 -7.57 11.92 12.31
C ASP A 87 -6.92 11.93 10.90
N ALA A 88 -6.10 10.92 10.59
CA ALA A 88 -5.52 10.76 9.25
C ALA A 88 -6.52 10.14 8.24
N ASN A 89 -6.31 10.41 6.96
CA ASN A 89 -7.20 9.96 5.89
C ASN A 89 -6.47 9.10 4.87
N LEU A 90 -6.86 7.84 4.74
CA LEU A 90 -6.41 6.95 3.67
C LEU A 90 -7.56 6.68 2.70
N THR A 91 -7.38 7.04 1.44
CA THR A 91 -8.32 6.72 0.37
C THR A 91 -7.65 5.84 -0.67
N ILE A 92 -8.30 4.75 -1.03
CA ILE A 92 -7.87 3.82 -2.09
C ILE A 92 -9.01 3.72 -3.11
N GLY A 93 -8.71 4.04 -4.36
CA GLY A 93 -9.65 3.99 -5.47
C GLY A 93 -9.99 2.57 -5.93
N ASN A 94 -10.67 2.48 -7.06
CA ASN A 94 -11.17 1.23 -7.61
C ASN A 94 -10.09 0.47 -8.40
N ASN A 95 -10.26 -0.85 -8.56
CA ASN A 95 -9.44 -1.72 -9.40
C ASN A 95 -7.93 -1.67 -9.06
N THR A 96 -7.59 -1.30 -7.84
CA THR A 96 -6.20 -1.08 -7.39
C THR A 96 -5.63 -2.33 -6.74
N GLY A 97 -4.36 -2.63 -7.01
CA GLY A 97 -3.67 -3.81 -6.52
C GLY A 97 -2.42 -3.49 -5.69
N PHE A 98 -2.32 -4.14 -4.52
CA PHE A 98 -1.18 -4.04 -3.62
C PHE A 98 -0.54 -5.41 -3.40
N ASN A 99 0.78 -5.48 -3.52
CA ASN A 99 1.52 -6.70 -3.27
C ASN A 99 2.53 -6.48 -2.13
N GLY A 100 2.25 -6.99 -0.93
CA GLY A 100 3.12 -6.88 0.24
C GLY A 100 3.53 -5.45 0.59
N VAL A 101 2.63 -4.49 0.45
CA VAL A 101 2.89 -3.06 0.62
C VAL A 101 2.73 -2.65 2.08
N LEU A 102 3.59 -1.75 2.55
CA LEU A 102 3.42 -1.06 3.82
C LEU A 102 2.98 0.38 3.57
N ILE A 103 1.78 0.72 4.05
CA ILE A 103 1.24 2.09 4.06
C ILE A 103 1.25 2.58 5.50
N TYR A 104 1.85 3.74 5.72
CA TYR A 104 1.77 4.46 6.98
C TYR A 104 1.27 5.88 6.73
N CYS A 105 0.09 6.17 7.22
CA CYS A 105 -0.64 7.41 6.99
C CYS A 105 -0.77 8.17 8.32
N GLN A 106 -0.13 9.32 8.40
CA GLN A 106 -0.19 10.24 9.55
C GLN A 106 -1.03 11.48 9.26
N GLU A 107 -1.19 11.85 8.00
CA GLU A 107 -2.00 12.98 7.55
C GLU A 107 -2.99 12.54 6.46
N SER A 108 -2.48 12.30 5.26
CA SER A 108 -3.34 11.91 4.14
C SER A 108 -2.58 11.16 3.05
N ILE A 109 -3.11 10.01 2.66
CA ILE A 109 -2.64 9.26 1.49
C ILE A 109 -3.83 8.97 0.59
N THR A 110 -3.75 9.43 -0.66
CA THR A 110 -4.74 9.14 -1.70
C THR A 110 -4.12 8.28 -2.79
N VAL A 111 -4.76 7.17 -3.09
CA VAL A 111 -4.40 6.28 -4.21
C VAL A 111 -5.61 6.23 -5.14
N GLY A 112 -5.42 6.57 -6.40
CA GLY A 112 -6.45 6.62 -7.43
C GLY A 112 -6.92 5.25 -7.91
N ASP A 113 -7.61 5.28 -9.03
CA ASP A 113 -8.15 4.09 -9.70
C ASP A 113 -7.09 3.38 -10.55
N ASN A 114 -7.22 2.07 -10.74
CA ASN A 114 -6.36 1.23 -11.59
C ASN A 114 -4.86 1.27 -11.24
N VAL A 115 -4.51 1.61 -10.01
CA VAL A 115 -3.12 1.69 -9.55
C VAL A 115 -2.58 0.30 -9.23
N ASN A 116 -1.36 0.02 -9.66
CA ASN A 116 -0.67 -1.21 -9.31
C ASN A 116 0.61 -0.93 -8.52
N VAL A 117 0.72 -1.51 -7.32
CA VAL A 117 1.86 -1.31 -6.43
C VAL A 117 2.60 -2.62 -6.20
N GLY A 118 3.85 -2.65 -6.67
CA GLY A 118 4.75 -3.81 -6.61
C GLY A 118 5.20 -4.19 -5.21
N GLY A 119 5.64 -5.43 -5.10
CA GLY A 119 5.96 -6.09 -3.83
C GLY A 119 6.99 -5.35 -2.97
N GLY A 120 6.74 -5.27 -1.67
CA GLY A 120 7.66 -4.67 -0.70
C GLY A 120 7.77 -3.14 -0.73
N THR A 121 6.93 -2.47 -1.50
CA THR A 121 6.89 -0.99 -1.56
C THR A 121 6.39 -0.40 -0.25
N ARG A 122 6.92 0.76 0.11
CA ARG A 122 6.57 1.53 1.30
C ARG A 122 6.07 2.91 0.91
N ILE A 123 4.94 3.32 1.49
CA ILE A 123 4.29 4.60 1.23
C ILE A 123 4.12 5.29 2.58
N PHE A 124 4.89 6.35 2.81
CA PHE A 124 4.98 7.04 4.10
C PHE A 124 4.80 8.55 3.91
N ASP A 125 3.73 9.10 4.44
CA ASP A 125 3.47 10.54 4.44
C ASP A 125 4.13 11.28 5.60
N THR A 126 5.05 10.64 6.32
CA THR A 126 5.68 11.13 7.54
C THR A 126 7.16 10.80 7.62
N ASP A 127 7.91 11.61 8.39
CA ASP A 127 9.31 11.33 8.74
C ASP A 127 9.45 10.32 9.91
N HIS A 128 8.37 9.93 10.55
CA HIS A 128 8.33 9.07 11.74
C HIS A 128 9.03 9.63 12.99
N HIS A 129 10.02 10.49 12.83
CA HIS A 129 10.77 11.12 13.91
C HIS A 129 11.10 12.59 13.58
N PRO A 130 11.29 13.46 14.59
CA PRO A 130 11.81 14.80 14.34
C PRO A 130 13.17 14.76 13.64
N ILE A 131 13.38 15.65 12.67
CA ILE A 131 14.67 15.78 11.98
C ILE A 131 15.72 16.37 12.91
N ASP A 132 15.32 17.35 13.73
CA ASP A 132 16.19 17.90 14.76
C ASP A 132 16.57 16.84 15.80
N TRP A 133 17.86 16.69 16.07
CA TRP A 133 18.37 15.63 16.93
C TRP A 133 18.02 15.82 18.40
N GLN A 134 17.88 17.08 18.89
CA GLN A 134 17.49 17.38 20.26
C GLN A 134 16.03 17.05 20.48
N GLU A 135 15.16 17.44 19.56
CA GLU A 135 13.73 17.10 19.57
C GLU A 135 13.53 15.58 19.49
N ARG A 136 14.33 14.89 18.68
CA ARG A 136 14.31 13.44 18.55
C ARG A 136 14.73 12.73 19.84
N ARG A 137 15.77 13.22 20.53
CA ARG A 137 16.17 12.70 21.87
C ARG A 137 15.07 12.85 22.91
N LEU A 138 14.32 13.95 22.85
CA LEU A 138 13.20 14.23 23.74
C LEU A 138 11.90 13.56 23.30
N ASN A 139 11.94 12.78 22.22
CA ASN A 139 10.78 12.10 21.62
C ASN A 139 9.57 13.01 21.38
N LYS A 140 9.82 14.24 20.90
CA LYS A 140 8.78 15.24 20.64
C LYS A 140 7.98 14.89 19.36
N ARG A 141 6.90 14.15 19.55
CA ARG A 141 6.06 13.67 18.44
C ARG A 141 5.38 14.81 17.67
N ASP A 142 5.08 15.92 18.32
CA ASP A 142 4.51 17.14 17.72
C ASP A 142 5.45 17.84 16.73
N LYS A 143 6.71 17.47 16.69
CA LYS A 143 7.74 17.97 15.76
C LYS A 143 8.00 17.03 14.58
N ILE A 144 7.30 15.93 14.49
CA ILE A 144 7.38 15.03 13.32
C ILE A 144 6.72 15.72 12.12
N LYS A 145 7.46 15.86 11.03
CA LYS A 145 6.94 16.44 9.80
C LYS A 145 6.22 15.37 8.98
N HIS A 146 5.06 15.73 8.48
CA HIS A 146 4.25 14.95 7.54
C HIS A 146 3.78 15.84 6.40
N ALA A 147 3.38 15.25 5.29
CA ALA A 147 2.78 15.95 4.16
C ALA A 147 2.05 14.96 3.26
N PRO A 148 0.90 15.32 2.69
CA PRO A 148 0.06 14.42 1.91
C PRO A 148 0.79 13.73 0.76
N ILE A 149 0.38 12.49 0.46
CA ILE A 149 0.80 11.76 -0.74
C ILE A 149 -0.41 11.58 -1.64
N VAL A 150 -0.23 11.86 -2.94
CA VAL A 150 -1.24 11.58 -3.98
C VAL A 150 -0.62 10.68 -5.05
N ILE A 151 -1.25 9.55 -5.29
CA ILE A 151 -0.95 8.65 -6.41
C ILE A 151 -2.17 8.69 -7.32
N GLU A 152 -2.03 9.29 -8.49
CA GLU A 152 -3.15 9.47 -9.42
C GLU A 152 -3.51 8.16 -10.16
N ASP A 153 -4.49 8.23 -11.06
CA ASP A 153 -5.02 7.06 -11.73
C ASP A 153 -4.00 6.40 -12.69
N ASP A 154 -4.16 5.10 -12.91
CA ASP A 154 -3.38 4.30 -13.85
C ASP A 154 -1.85 4.29 -13.56
N VAL A 155 -1.42 4.67 -12.35
CA VAL A 155 -0.01 4.65 -11.96
C VAL A 155 0.47 3.22 -11.72
N PHE A 156 1.68 2.93 -12.20
CA PHE A 156 2.39 1.69 -11.88
C PHE A 156 3.64 1.97 -11.04
N ILE A 157 3.70 1.41 -9.84
CA ILE A 157 4.86 1.47 -8.94
C ILE A 157 5.52 0.09 -8.90
N GLY A 158 6.78 0.03 -9.31
CA GLY A 158 7.60 -1.18 -9.27
C GLY A 158 7.83 -1.68 -7.83
N ALA A 159 8.37 -2.88 -7.71
CA ALA A 159 8.65 -3.50 -6.42
C ALA A 159 9.76 -2.76 -5.64
N GLY A 160 9.68 -2.79 -4.30
CA GLY A 160 10.72 -2.28 -3.41
C GLY A 160 10.91 -0.77 -3.41
N CYS A 161 9.90 -0.01 -3.86
CA CYS A 161 9.97 1.45 -3.89
C CYS A 161 9.70 2.06 -2.51
N TYR A 162 10.20 3.28 -2.29
CA TYR A 162 9.84 4.15 -1.18
C TYR A 162 9.18 5.40 -1.75
N ILE A 163 7.93 5.64 -1.38
CA ILE A 163 7.18 6.85 -1.73
C ILE A 163 7.15 7.72 -0.48
N MET A 164 7.82 8.88 -0.55
CA MET A 164 8.01 9.75 0.59
C MET A 164 6.95 10.84 0.65
N LYS A 165 6.78 11.41 1.83
CA LYS A 165 5.82 12.48 2.11
C LYS A 165 5.87 13.64 1.11
N GLY A 166 4.73 14.25 0.84
CA GLY A 166 4.60 15.47 0.04
C GLY A 166 4.73 15.27 -1.46
N VAL A 167 4.68 14.01 -1.97
CA VAL A 167 4.80 13.79 -3.42
C VAL A 167 3.45 13.50 -4.06
N THR A 168 3.30 13.98 -5.28
CA THR A 168 2.25 13.56 -6.21
C THR A 168 2.87 12.73 -7.32
N ILE A 169 2.35 11.56 -7.58
CA ILE A 169 2.71 10.74 -8.74
C ILE A 169 1.59 10.88 -9.76
N GLY A 170 1.89 11.59 -10.86
CA GLY A 170 0.91 11.95 -11.88
C GLY A 170 0.38 10.75 -12.66
N GLU A 171 -0.81 10.93 -13.19
CA GLU A 171 -1.60 9.94 -13.93
C GLU A 171 -0.76 9.18 -14.99
N LYS A 172 -0.94 7.88 -15.07
CA LYS A 172 -0.27 6.97 -16.03
C LYS A 172 1.26 6.91 -15.92
N SER A 173 1.84 7.49 -14.87
CA SER A 173 3.29 7.43 -14.67
C SER A 173 3.76 6.09 -14.15
N ILE A 174 5.03 5.79 -14.35
CA ILE A 174 5.68 4.58 -13.90
C ILE A 174 6.85 4.92 -12.98
N VAL A 175 6.90 4.28 -11.82
CA VAL A 175 8.05 4.29 -10.92
C VAL A 175 8.80 2.98 -11.08
N ALA A 176 10.04 3.02 -11.53
CA ALA A 176 10.88 1.83 -11.68
C ALA A 176 11.16 1.16 -10.32
N ALA A 177 11.31 -0.15 -10.32
CA ALA A 177 11.57 -0.92 -9.09
C ALA A 177 12.80 -0.41 -8.33
N GLY A 178 12.77 -0.49 -6.98
CA GLY A 178 13.86 -0.08 -6.11
C GLY A 178 14.06 1.44 -5.98
N SER A 179 13.11 2.23 -6.43
CA SER A 179 13.24 3.70 -6.45
C SER A 179 12.84 4.35 -5.14
N VAL A 180 13.46 5.50 -4.83
CA VAL A 180 13.08 6.37 -3.70
C VAL A 180 12.54 7.69 -4.26
N VAL A 181 11.21 7.85 -4.22
CA VAL A 181 10.53 9.03 -4.75
C VAL A 181 10.46 10.10 -3.66
N THR A 182 11.21 11.18 -3.86
CA THR A 182 11.31 12.34 -2.94
C THR A 182 10.80 13.64 -3.55
N LYS A 183 10.37 13.60 -4.81
CA LYS A 183 9.79 14.73 -5.55
C LYS A 183 8.63 14.24 -6.39
N SER A 184 7.66 15.11 -6.62
CA SER A 184 6.50 14.79 -7.47
C SER A 184 6.92 14.44 -8.89
N ILE A 185 6.20 13.49 -9.47
CA ILE A 185 6.40 12.95 -10.82
C ILE A 185 5.26 13.47 -11.69
N PRO A 186 5.57 14.18 -12.80
CA PRO A 186 4.54 14.59 -13.76
C PRO A 186 3.85 13.37 -14.40
N LYS A 187 2.64 13.58 -14.92
CA LYS A 187 1.89 12.55 -15.64
C LYS A 187 2.63 12.04 -16.88
N MET A 188 2.38 10.77 -17.23
CA MET A 188 2.93 10.16 -18.46
C MET A 188 4.47 10.12 -18.49
N GLU A 189 5.10 9.92 -17.34
CA GLU A 189 6.57 9.83 -17.25
C GLU A 189 7.01 8.55 -16.52
N ILE A 190 8.22 8.09 -16.88
CA ILE A 190 8.92 7.02 -16.18
C ILE A 190 10.06 7.62 -15.38
N TRP A 191 10.07 7.32 -14.08
CA TRP A 191 11.10 7.78 -13.15
C TRP A 191 11.72 6.58 -12.41
N GLY A 192 12.99 6.69 -12.03
CA GLY A 192 13.67 5.61 -11.30
C GLY A 192 14.93 6.05 -10.61
N GLY A 193 15.42 5.20 -9.69
CA GLY A 193 16.65 5.39 -8.94
C GLY A 193 16.46 5.89 -7.51
N ASN A 194 17.56 6.12 -6.81
CA ASN A 194 17.61 6.65 -5.43
C ASN A 194 18.56 7.86 -5.36
N PRO A 195 18.04 9.09 -5.24
CA PRO A 195 16.64 9.47 -5.38
C PRO A 195 16.15 9.31 -6.83
N ALA A 196 14.85 9.09 -7.00
CA ALA A 196 14.26 8.93 -8.32
C ALA A 196 14.47 10.16 -9.21
N ARG A 197 14.77 9.90 -10.49
CA ARG A 197 14.97 10.91 -11.54
C ARG A 197 14.20 10.51 -12.79
N PHE A 198 13.90 11.50 -13.61
CA PHE A 198 13.27 11.30 -14.91
C PHE A 198 14.12 10.37 -15.80
N ILE A 199 13.46 9.40 -16.43
CA ILE A 199 14.08 8.48 -17.39
C ILE A 199 13.59 8.83 -18.80
N LYS A 200 12.26 8.82 -19.00
CA LYS A 200 11.64 9.17 -20.30
C LYS A 200 10.15 9.45 -20.15
N LYS A 201 9.53 10.02 -21.18
CA LYS A 201 8.07 10.10 -21.34
C LYS A 201 7.52 8.77 -21.85
N LEU A 202 6.25 8.50 -21.55
CA LEU A 202 5.47 7.38 -22.10
C LEU A 202 4.90 7.73 -23.47
#